data_ce9a75b141eb295999c371c8328cc268
#
_entry.id   ce9a75b141eb295999c371c8328cc268
#
_cell.length_a   1.000
_cell.length_b   1.000
_cell.length_c   1.000
_cell.angle_alpha   90.00
_cell.angle_beta   90.00
_cell.angle_gamma   90.00
#
_symmetry.space_group_name_H-M   'P 1'
#
loop_
_entity.id
_entity.type
_entity.pdbx_description
1 polymer ?
#
loop_
_entity_poly.entity_id
_entity_poly.type
_entity_poly.pdbx_seq_one_letter_code
_entity_poly.pdbx_strand_id
1 'polypeptide(L)'
;MRLPKTNLKLCLAVGCLAGYTAAPTLAQTATPAPPAPAASGTAAAPTATAPAASGTTAAPTPTAPAAPPPGLWINGIHLYAQVQAGITVNPASPDDGVNFGRLFDDRSNQPQLNQLMLTATKPLNSSATGFDWGFKLQGIYGSDARYTHFLGVFDQNPGPGYINQFDIFEANVQFHFPFPTAGGMDVKVGMFPTPLGYEVLDPSSNPFYSHSYIFNFGLPLKHTGILTTSHLTSLVDLYLGIDTGVNTTFGSGTGDNNGAPAGIVGFGLNMMGGNLTLLALSHMGPENATRALSPLGFDANGFMRYLNDVVLTWKVDKKLTLTTEANWIRDDFAGFFTKGHPSAANAFGVAQYLSYSMSDLVTFNARAEIYRDDNGFFVTAFPANNVFGYTNFVRSELGLPSVSVGTGGVPTTYGEVTVGLTFKPNLPSPVTGLLVRPEVRVDQALSGGRPFGNGNSATQVTIASDFVLTF
;
A
#
# COMPACT_ATOMS: atom_id res chain seq x y z
N MET A 1 30.99 -8.25 -44.57
CA MET A 1 31.03 -8.85 -43.24
C MET A 1 29.69 -8.52 -42.59
N ARG A 2 28.79 -9.48 -42.45
CA ARG A 2 27.43 -9.25 -41.91
C ARG A 2 27.49 -9.47 -40.41
N LEU A 3 27.20 -8.45 -39.61
CA LEU A 3 27.00 -8.56 -38.20
C LEU A 3 25.66 -9.26 -37.92
N PRO A 4 25.55 -10.14 -36.93
CA PRO A 4 24.28 -10.78 -36.58
C PRO A 4 23.35 -9.78 -35.91
N LYS A 5 22.08 -9.76 -36.33
CA LYS A 5 20.99 -9.03 -35.69
C LYS A 5 20.66 -9.73 -34.37
N THR A 6 21.30 -9.32 -33.31
CA THR A 6 20.97 -9.78 -31.94
C THR A 6 19.65 -9.15 -31.50
N ASN A 7 18.79 -9.98 -30.95
CA ASN A 7 17.44 -9.66 -30.52
C ASN A 7 17.41 -8.60 -29.39
N LEU A 8 17.22 -7.35 -29.76
CA LEU A 8 16.99 -6.21 -28.84
C LEU A 8 15.51 -6.10 -28.39
N LYS A 9 14.75 -7.18 -28.53
CA LYS A 9 13.30 -7.15 -28.32
C LYS A 9 12.86 -7.46 -26.87
N LEU A 10 13.80 -7.71 -25.95
CA LEU A 10 13.41 -8.28 -24.64
C LEU A 10 13.48 -7.31 -23.45
N CYS A 11 13.98 -6.11 -23.62
CA CYS A 11 14.30 -5.23 -22.49
C CYS A 11 13.25 -4.16 -22.14
N LEU A 12 12.11 -4.08 -22.82
CA LEU A 12 11.18 -2.95 -22.69
C LEU A 12 9.76 -3.30 -22.20
N ALA A 13 9.48 -4.57 -21.87
CA ALA A 13 8.13 -5.00 -21.60
C ALA A 13 7.89 -5.27 -20.12
N VAL A 14 7.89 -4.24 -19.32
CA VAL A 14 7.65 -4.41 -17.91
C VAL A 14 6.68 -3.38 -17.37
N GLY A 15 5.66 -3.85 -16.77
CA GLY A 15 4.67 -3.14 -16.03
C GLY A 15 3.30 -3.34 -16.59
N CYS A 16 2.47 -4.11 -15.86
CA CYS A 16 1.07 -4.05 -16.08
C CYS A 16 0.25 -5.25 -15.84
N LEU A 17 -1.02 -5.10 -15.48
CA LEU A 17 -1.77 -6.30 -15.36
C LEU A 17 -3.23 -6.30 -15.01
N ALA A 18 -4.11 -7.04 -15.69
CA ALA A 18 -5.49 -7.17 -15.31
C ALA A 18 -6.37 -8.32 -15.74
N GLY A 19 -7.38 -8.66 -15.38
CA GLY A 19 -8.67 -8.99 -15.54
C GLY A 19 -9.35 -10.32 -15.86
N TYR A 20 -10.44 -10.64 -15.37
CA TYR A 20 -11.60 -11.49 -15.61
C TYR A 20 -11.67 -12.81 -14.81
N THR A 21 -12.80 -13.23 -14.39
CA THR A 21 -14.11 -13.59 -14.90
C THR A 21 -15.23 -13.67 -13.85
N ALA A 22 -16.49 -13.78 -14.31
CA ALA A 22 -17.70 -13.91 -13.52
C ALA A 22 -17.82 -15.24 -12.73
N ALA A 23 -18.36 -15.15 -11.52
CA ALA A 23 -18.77 -16.29 -10.72
C ALA A 23 -20.30 -16.49 -10.79
N PRO A 24 -20.81 -17.73 -10.64
CA PRO A 24 -22.24 -18.00 -10.67
C PRO A 24 -22.92 -17.62 -9.35
N THR A 25 -24.10 -17.04 -9.47
CA THR A 25 -25.04 -16.71 -8.41
C THR A 25 -25.58 -17.94 -7.70
N LEU A 26 -25.54 -17.98 -6.38
CA LEU A 26 -26.40 -18.81 -5.56
C LEU A 26 -27.22 -17.93 -4.64
N ALA A 27 -28.52 -17.91 -4.84
CA ALA A 27 -29.47 -17.27 -3.98
C ALA A 27 -29.77 -18.17 -2.77
N GLN A 28 -29.74 -17.61 -1.56
CA GLN A 28 -30.39 -18.24 -0.41
C GLN A 28 -31.24 -17.22 0.35
N THR A 29 -32.44 -17.68 0.70
CA THR A 29 -33.54 -16.97 1.31
C THR A 29 -33.32 -16.72 2.80
N ALA A 30 -33.63 -15.51 3.26
CA ALA A 30 -33.56 -15.09 4.67
C ALA A 30 -34.89 -15.33 5.40
N THR A 31 -34.78 -15.75 6.64
CA THR A 31 -35.90 -15.79 7.62
C THR A 31 -35.59 -14.82 8.77
N PRO A 32 -36.57 -14.07 9.29
CA PRO A 32 -36.30 -13.00 10.24
C PRO A 32 -36.20 -13.45 11.72
N ALA A 33 -35.42 -12.79 12.52
CA ALA A 33 -35.28 -12.98 13.97
C ALA A 33 -35.98 -11.87 14.78
N PRO A 34 -36.39 -12.13 16.03
CA PRO A 34 -37.19 -11.22 16.85
C PRO A 34 -36.35 -10.23 17.67
N PRO A 35 -36.97 -9.18 18.25
CA PRO A 35 -36.27 -8.05 18.86
C PRO A 35 -35.82 -8.30 20.31
N ALA A 36 -34.72 -7.66 20.73
CA ALA A 36 -34.17 -7.69 22.07
C ALA A 36 -34.51 -6.41 22.88
N PRO A 37 -34.55 -6.46 24.19
CA PRO A 37 -35.00 -5.37 25.07
C PRO A 37 -33.87 -4.39 25.43
N ALA A 38 -34.28 -3.17 25.78
CA ALA A 38 -33.44 -2.06 26.21
C ALA A 38 -32.90 -2.23 27.65
N ALA A 39 -31.67 -1.75 27.88
CA ALA A 39 -31.16 -1.49 29.24
C ALA A 39 -30.30 -0.22 29.27
N SER A 40 -30.60 0.60 30.25
CA SER A 40 -29.99 1.87 30.62
C SER A 40 -28.75 1.72 31.48
N GLY A 41 -27.80 2.65 31.44
CA GLY A 41 -26.75 2.79 32.46
C GLY A 41 -25.53 3.61 32.04
N THR A 42 -25.49 4.83 32.55
CA THR A 42 -24.38 5.80 32.41
C THR A 42 -23.21 5.48 33.33
N ALA A 43 -21.97 5.55 32.84
CA ALA A 43 -20.80 5.97 33.61
C ALA A 43 -19.67 6.40 32.67
N ALA A 44 -19.17 7.62 32.87
CA ALA A 44 -18.05 8.19 32.14
C ALA A 44 -16.71 7.80 32.78
N ALA A 45 -15.70 7.49 31.99
CA ALA A 45 -14.32 7.36 32.43
C ALA A 45 -13.37 7.95 31.34
N PRO A 46 -12.16 8.40 31.70
CA PRO A 46 -11.38 9.37 30.93
C PRO A 46 -10.74 8.82 29.66
N THR A 47 -10.78 9.64 28.64
CA THR A 47 -10.24 9.40 27.31
C THR A 47 -8.71 9.47 27.28
N ALA A 48 -8.04 8.35 26.99
CA ALA A 48 -6.65 8.37 26.55
C ALA A 48 -6.64 8.64 25.04
N THR A 49 -6.03 9.74 24.64
CA THR A 49 -5.89 10.18 23.26
C THR A 49 -4.81 9.37 22.54
N ALA A 50 -5.20 8.56 21.56
CA ALA A 50 -4.28 8.01 20.57
C ALA A 50 -3.96 9.10 19.53
N PRO A 51 -2.74 9.19 18.99
CA PRO A 51 -2.43 10.12 17.90
C PRO A 51 -3.24 9.74 16.66
N ALA A 52 -3.90 10.73 16.05
CA ALA A 52 -4.69 10.54 14.87
C ALA A 52 -3.80 10.16 13.68
N ALA A 53 -3.95 8.94 13.20
CA ALA A 53 -3.39 8.50 11.94
C ALA A 53 -4.04 9.30 10.79
N SER A 54 -3.26 10.12 10.08
CA SER A 54 -3.70 10.79 8.87
C SER A 54 -3.45 9.92 7.63
N GLY A 55 -3.93 8.68 7.68
CA GLY A 55 -4.10 7.83 6.52
C GLY A 55 -5.59 7.76 6.19
N THR A 56 -5.96 7.61 4.96
CA THR A 56 -7.33 7.32 4.53
C THR A 56 -7.76 5.95 5.04
N THR A 57 -7.89 5.82 6.34
CA THR A 57 -8.56 4.70 6.97
C THR A 57 -10.06 4.99 6.98
N ALA A 58 -10.85 3.94 6.95
CA ALA A 58 -12.31 3.96 6.96
C ALA A 58 -12.92 5.17 7.69
N ALA A 59 -13.90 5.82 7.05
CA ALA A 59 -14.50 7.06 7.52
C ALA A 59 -14.83 7.02 9.02
N PRO A 60 -14.38 7.99 9.82
CA PRO A 60 -14.69 8.02 11.23
C PRO A 60 -16.19 8.31 11.44
N THR A 61 -16.81 7.56 12.32
CA THR A 61 -18.09 7.93 12.94
C THR A 61 -17.99 9.37 13.45
N PRO A 62 -19.01 10.23 13.28
CA PRO A 62 -18.97 11.61 13.75
C PRO A 62 -18.80 11.66 15.27
N THR A 63 -17.56 11.78 15.69
CA THR A 63 -17.16 12.09 17.07
C THR A 63 -16.89 13.58 17.15
N ALA A 64 -17.09 14.20 18.32
CA ALA A 64 -16.74 15.59 18.55
C ALA A 64 -15.34 15.91 18.01
N PRO A 65 -15.11 17.14 17.48
CA PRO A 65 -13.83 17.50 16.89
C PRO A 65 -12.69 17.14 17.84
N ALA A 66 -11.85 16.19 17.45
CA ALA A 66 -10.65 15.87 18.20
C ALA A 66 -9.78 17.14 18.29
N ALA A 67 -9.07 17.31 19.40
CA ALA A 67 -8.09 18.39 19.51
C ALA A 67 -7.13 18.31 18.31
N PRO A 68 -6.76 19.45 17.70
CA PRO A 68 -5.86 19.44 16.57
C PRO A 68 -4.56 18.71 16.95
N PRO A 69 -3.99 17.88 16.05
CA PRO A 69 -2.76 17.17 16.33
C PRO A 69 -1.65 18.15 16.71
N PRO A 70 -0.72 17.75 17.57
CA PRO A 70 0.43 18.59 17.93
C PRO A 70 1.27 18.90 16.68
N GLY A 71 1.83 20.09 16.60
CA GLY A 71 2.61 20.55 15.45
C GLY A 71 2.40 22.04 15.22
N LEU A 72 2.97 22.55 14.13
CA LEU A 72 2.87 23.97 13.77
C LEU A 72 1.58 24.25 13.01
N TRP A 73 0.73 25.13 13.57
CA TRP A 73 -0.49 25.59 12.94
C TRP A 73 -0.39 27.04 12.49
N ILE A 74 -0.64 27.31 11.22
CA ILE A 74 -0.65 28.65 10.64
C ILE A 74 -1.97 28.84 9.86
N ASN A 75 -2.85 29.70 10.33
CA ASN A 75 -4.12 30.03 9.67
C ASN A 75 -4.96 28.79 9.28
N GLY A 76 -5.02 27.79 10.16
CA GLY A 76 -5.75 26.54 9.92
C GLY A 76 -5.01 25.53 9.05
N ILE A 77 -3.79 25.81 8.65
CA ILE A 77 -2.90 24.87 7.96
C ILE A 77 -1.98 24.22 9.00
N HIS A 78 -1.95 22.92 9.02
CA HIS A 78 -1.06 22.12 9.85
C HIS A 78 0.21 21.79 9.06
N LEU A 79 1.35 22.13 9.61
CA LEU A 79 2.68 21.81 9.07
C LEU A 79 3.35 20.83 10.03
N TYR A 80 3.84 19.72 9.51
CA TYR A 80 4.61 18.77 10.30
C TYR A 80 5.66 18.07 9.45
N ALA A 81 6.68 17.55 10.13
CA ALA A 81 7.75 16.78 9.55
C ALA A 81 7.84 15.41 10.23
N GLN A 82 8.28 14.41 9.49
CA GLN A 82 8.48 13.06 9.98
C GLN A 82 9.78 12.50 9.42
N VAL A 83 10.52 11.75 10.23
CA VAL A 83 11.73 11.04 9.82
C VAL A 83 11.56 9.57 10.17
N GLN A 84 11.72 8.70 9.19
CA GLN A 84 11.85 7.26 9.39
C GLN A 84 13.24 6.80 8.94
N ALA A 85 13.92 6.05 9.80
CA ALA A 85 15.12 5.32 9.43
C ALA A 85 15.16 3.98 10.17
N GLY A 86 15.75 2.97 9.53
CA GLY A 86 15.77 1.62 10.08
C GLY A 86 16.91 0.77 9.54
N ILE A 87 16.98 -0.45 10.04
CA ILE A 87 17.93 -1.48 9.59
C ILE A 87 17.26 -2.84 9.61
N THR A 88 17.49 -3.62 8.57
CA THR A 88 17.11 -5.04 8.49
C THR A 88 18.36 -5.89 8.46
N VAL A 89 18.59 -6.65 9.53
CA VAL A 89 19.67 -7.61 9.64
C VAL A 89 19.19 -8.95 9.08
N ASN A 90 19.88 -9.44 8.06
CA ASN A 90 19.68 -10.76 7.48
C ASN A 90 20.93 -11.61 7.75
N PRO A 91 20.88 -12.60 8.68
CA PRO A 91 22.04 -13.41 9.02
C PRO A 91 22.56 -14.28 7.85
N ALA A 92 21.72 -14.54 6.83
CA ALA A 92 22.14 -15.27 5.63
C ALA A 92 23.06 -14.44 4.72
N SER A 93 23.07 -13.11 4.91
CA SER A 93 23.94 -12.16 4.18
C SER A 93 23.95 -12.43 2.66
N PRO A 94 22.81 -12.25 1.96
CA PRO A 94 22.74 -12.51 0.51
C PRO A 94 23.79 -11.68 -0.25
N ASP A 95 24.44 -12.28 -1.25
CA ASP A 95 25.58 -11.69 -1.97
C ASP A 95 25.25 -10.36 -2.67
N ASP A 96 24.00 -10.18 -3.09
CA ASP A 96 23.51 -8.93 -3.69
C ASP A 96 23.08 -7.87 -2.66
N GLY A 97 23.15 -8.20 -1.36
CA GLY A 97 22.73 -7.31 -0.29
C GLY A 97 21.24 -6.99 -0.28
N VAL A 98 20.40 -7.83 -0.90
CA VAL A 98 18.96 -7.59 -1.04
C VAL A 98 18.16 -8.65 -0.28
N ASN A 99 17.19 -8.21 0.50
CA ASN A 99 16.18 -9.07 1.11
C ASN A 99 15.08 -9.35 0.07
N PHE A 100 15.12 -10.53 -0.55
CA PHE A 100 14.13 -10.90 -1.56
C PHE A 100 12.69 -10.82 -1.01
N GLY A 101 11.77 -10.33 -1.83
CA GLY A 101 10.36 -10.20 -1.45
C GLY A 101 10.07 -8.99 -0.54
N ARG A 102 10.99 -8.05 -0.43
CA ARG A 102 10.86 -6.81 0.35
C ARG A 102 11.07 -5.58 -0.54
N LEU A 103 10.31 -4.52 -0.32
CA LEU A 103 10.49 -3.26 -1.03
C LEU A 103 11.10 -2.18 -0.11
N PHE A 104 10.47 -1.86 0.98
CA PHE A 104 10.82 -0.70 1.82
C PHE A 104 11.95 -1.00 2.83
N ASP A 105 12.14 -2.28 3.18
CA ASP A 105 13.24 -2.80 3.99
C ASP A 105 14.13 -3.79 3.18
N ASP A 106 14.33 -3.48 1.90
CA ASP A 106 14.97 -4.33 0.91
C ASP A 106 16.48 -4.54 1.13
N ARG A 107 17.16 -3.65 1.85
CA ARG A 107 18.63 -3.72 2.03
C ARG A 107 19.01 -4.59 3.22
N SER A 108 19.79 -5.63 2.94
CA SER A 108 20.34 -6.53 3.95
C SER A 108 21.53 -5.90 4.67
N ASN A 109 21.50 -5.90 6.01
CA ASN A 109 22.62 -5.51 6.87
C ASN A 109 23.10 -4.06 6.70
N GLN A 110 22.23 -3.18 6.19
CA GLN A 110 22.56 -1.78 5.95
C GLN A 110 21.50 -0.87 6.57
N PRO A 111 21.89 0.20 7.29
CA PRO A 111 20.93 1.20 7.71
C PRO A 111 20.38 1.98 6.51
N GLN A 112 19.09 2.32 6.55
CA GLN A 112 18.40 3.08 5.52
C GLN A 112 17.76 4.33 6.12
N LEU A 113 17.87 5.46 5.42
CA LEU A 113 16.96 6.58 5.59
C LEU A 113 15.74 6.30 4.71
N ASN A 114 14.67 5.81 5.32
CA ASN A 114 13.46 5.45 4.58
C ASN A 114 12.73 6.69 4.08
N GLN A 115 12.39 7.59 5.00
CA GLN A 115 11.61 8.78 4.66
C GLN A 115 12.03 9.97 5.53
N LEU A 116 12.35 11.08 4.89
CA LEU A 116 12.20 12.42 5.43
C LEU A 116 10.95 13.01 4.78
N MET A 117 9.88 13.15 5.54
CA MET A 117 8.57 13.58 5.04
C MET A 117 8.25 14.98 5.54
N LEU A 118 7.77 15.83 4.64
CA LEU A 118 7.24 17.16 4.95
C LEU A 118 5.80 17.24 4.49
N THR A 119 4.93 17.71 5.37
CA THR A 119 3.49 17.81 5.11
C THR A 119 2.96 19.18 5.42
N ALA A 120 2.15 19.72 4.50
CA ALA A 120 1.26 20.86 4.70
C ALA A 120 -0.18 20.42 4.42
N THR A 121 -1.07 20.55 5.40
CA THR A 121 -2.47 20.13 5.25
C THR A 121 -3.44 21.09 5.91
N LYS A 122 -4.55 21.35 5.25
CA LYS A 122 -5.77 21.84 5.88
C LYS A 122 -6.72 20.64 5.95
N PRO A 123 -6.96 20.06 7.14
CA PRO A 123 -7.85 18.91 7.26
C PRO A 123 -9.26 19.23 6.78
N LEU A 124 -9.88 18.29 6.08
CA LEU A 124 -11.29 18.34 5.72
C LEU A 124 -12.16 17.95 6.93
N ASN A 125 -13.26 18.68 7.16
CA ASN A 125 -14.27 18.28 8.12
C ASN A 125 -15.43 17.55 7.41
N SER A 126 -15.33 16.22 7.32
CA SER A 126 -16.35 15.35 6.71
C SER A 126 -17.67 15.27 7.52
N SER A 127 -17.74 15.91 8.70
CA SER A 127 -18.97 16.01 9.51
C SER A 127 -19.57 17.42 9.47
N ALA A 128 -19.10 18.29 8.61
CA ALA A 128 -19.62 19.64 8.48
C ALA A 128 -21.09 19.62 7.99
N THR A 129 -21.93 20.45 8.58
CA THR A 129 -23.32 20.62 8.12
C THR A 129 -23.45 21.54 6.92
N GLY A 130 -22.35 22.16 6.48
CA GLY A 130 -22.22 22.99 5.31
C GLY A 130 -21.04 22.55 4.46
N PHE A 131 -20.80 23.28 3.37
CA PHE A 131 -19.61 23.06 2.54
C PHE A 131 -18.33 23.32 3.36
N ASP A 132 -17.38 22.39 3.27
CA ASP A 132 -16.00 22.55 3.75
C ASP A 132 -15.00 22.12 2.67
N TRP A 133 -13.76 22.59 2.82
CA TRP A 133 -12.68 22.22 1.93
C TRP A 133 -11.37 22.04 2.69
N GLY A 134 -10.53 21.17 2.17
CA GLY A 134 -9.20 20.91 2.68
C GLY A 134 -8.20 20.69 1.55
N PHE A 135 -6.95 20.51 1.91
CA PHE A 135 -5.91 20.07 0.99
C PHE A 135 -4.83 19.29 1.74
N LYS A 136 -4.06 18.50 1.02
CA LYS A 136 -2.84 17.88 1.53
C LYS A 136 -1.76 17.96 0.46
N LEU A 137 -0.59 18.48 0.85
CA LEU A 137 0.64 18.45 0.08
C LEU A 137 1.71 17.76 0.93
N GLN A 138 2.29 16.70 0.40
CA GLN A 138 3.27 15.89 1.10
C GLN A 138 4.37 15.45 0.16
N GLY A 139 5.61 15.72 0.55
CA GLY A 139 6.81 15.27 -0.16
C GLY A 139 7.66 14.39 0.73
N ILE A 140 8.35 13.43 0.13
CA ILE A 140 9.29 12.54 0.81
C ILE A 140 10.65 12.56 0.14
N TYR A 141 11.70 12.37 0.95
CA TYR A 141 13.05 12.10 0.49
C TYR A 141 13.61 10.90 1.26
N GLY A 142 14.11 9.90 0.55
CA GLY A 142 14.67 8.69 1.16
C GLY A 142 14.60 7.49 0.25
N SER A 143 14.88 6.32 0.82
CA SER A 143 14.93 5.06 0.06
C SER A 143 13.56 4.63 -0.46
N ASP A 144 12.48 4.98 0.26
CA ASP A 144 11.12 4.56 -0.05
C ASP A 144 10.58 5.27 -1.29
N ALA A 145 11.07 6.48 -1.59
CA ALA A 145 10.71 7.20 -2.81
C ALA A 145 10.97 6.41 -4.10
N ARG A 146 11.91 5.44 -4.09
CA ARG A 146 12.17 4.53 -5.21
C ARG A 146 10.93 3.75 -5.65
N TYR A 147 10.01 3.49 -4.71
CA TYR A 147 8.84 2.63 -4.91
C TYR A 147 7.56 3.42 -5.11
N THR A 148 7.57 4.70 -4.77
CA THR A 148 6.34 5.51 -4.69
C THR A 148 6.17 6.50 -5.86
N HIS A 149 7.14 6.61 -6.77
CA HIS A 149 7.05 7.54 -7.91
C HIS A 149 5.78 7.34 -8.74
N PHE A 150 5.17 8.46 -9.12
CA PHE A 150 4.31 8.48 -10.29
C PHE A 150 5.16 8.49 -11.56
N LEU A 151 4.72 7.83 -12.61
CA LEU A 151 5.35 7.93 -13.91
C LEU A 151 5.45 9.40 -14.35
N GLY A 152 6.62 9.81 -14.83
CA GLY A 152 6.90 11.17 -15.28
C GLY A 152 7.07 12.21 -14.17
N VAL A 153 6.98 11.82 -12.88
CA VAL A 153 7.16 12.72 -11.74
C VAL A 153 8.35 12.24 -10.91
N PHE A 154 9.51 12.83 -11.11
CA PHE A 154 10.79 12.51 -10.44
C PHE A 154 11.29 11.06 -10.63
N ASP A 155 10.62 10.21 -11.36
CA ASP A 155 10.92 8.79 -11.58
C ASP A 155 12.24 8.53 -12.34
N GLN A 156 12.77 9.55 -13.03
CA GLN A 156 14.02 9.51 -13.78
C GLN A 156 15.13 10.37 -13.15
N ASN A 157 14.88 11.00 -12.02
CA ASN A 157 15.85 11.91 -11.40
C ASN A 157 15.88 11.72 -9.86
N PRO A 158 17.00 11.36 -9.28
CA PRO A 158 18.36 11.33 -9.86
C PRO A 158 18.65 10.11 -10.74
N GLY A 159 17.79 9.11 -10.80
CA GLY A 159 17.93 7.91 -11.61
C GLY A 159 17.84 6.62 -10.78
N PRO A 160 17.63 5.48 -11.43
CA PRO A 160 17.30 4.22 -10.75
C PRO A 160 18.44 3.65 -9.86
N GLY A 161 19.69 4.09 -10.06
CA GLY A 161 20.83 3.64 -9.26
C GLY A 161 20.96 4.31 -7.89
N TYR A 162 20.25 5.41 -7.65
CA TYR A 162 20.35 6.14 -6.38
C TYR A 162 19.36 5.56 -5.35
N ILE A 163 19.86 5.28 -4.14
CA ILE A 163 19.04 4.70 -3.09
C ILE A 163 18.07 5.72 -2.48
N ASN A 164 18.51 6.96 -2.26
CA ASN A 164 17.67 8.02 -1.74
C ASN A 164 17.20 8.90 -2.88
N GLN A 165 15.89 9.05 -3.00
CA GLN A 165 15.24 9.81 -4.06
C GLN A 165 14.20 10.74 -3.46
N PHE A 166 13.71 11.70 -4.26
CA PHE A 166 12.62 12.59 -3.88
C PHE A 166 11.35 12.20 -4.62
N ASP A 167 10.21 12.27 -3.93
CA ASP A 167 8.90 12.05 -4.53
C ASP A 167 7.85 12.99 -3.94
N ILE A 168 6.86 13.37 -4.76
CA ILE A 168 5.60 13.95 -4.30
C ILE A 168 4.68 12.80 -3.91
N PHE A 169 4.49 12.65 -2.62
CA PHE A 169 3.76 11.54 -2.06
C PHE A 169 2.24 11.74 -2.18
N GLU A 170 1.75 12.95 -1.89
CA GLU A 170 0.36 13.33 -1.98
C GLU A 170 0.26 14.82 -2.36
N ALA A 171 -0.63 15.15 -3.29
CA ALA A 171 -0.94 16.53 -3.68
C ALA A 171 -2.38 16.59 -4.17
N ASN A 172 -3.31 16.94 -3.26
CA ASN A 172 -4.74 16.99 -3.57
C ASN A 172 -5.46 18.09 -2.84
N VAL A 173 -6.64 18.41 -3.39
CA VAL A 173 -7.66 19.24 -2.75
C VAL A 173 -8.85 18.37 -2.41
N GLN A 174 -9.50 18.65 -1.29
CA GLN A 174 -10.61 17.89 -0.77
C GLN A 174 -11.80 18.81 -0.53
N PHE A 175 -13.00 18.31 -0.77
CA PHE A 175 -14.24 19.05 -0.61
C PHE A 175 -15.25 18.18 0.13
N HIS A 176 -15.98 18.75 1.07
CA HIS A 176 -17.18 18.18 1.67
C HIS A 176 -18.42 18.90 1.18
N PHE A 177 -19.38 18.13 0.67
CA PHE A 177 -20.71 18.62 0.30
C PHE A 177 -21.74 17.96 1.24
N PRO A 178 -22.62 18.74 1.92
CA PRO A 178 -23.62 18.19 2.83
C PRO A 178 -24.82 17.56 2.09
N PHE A 179 -24.60 17.06 0.89
CA PHE A 179 -25.55 16.39 -0.01
C PHE A 179 -24.77 15.44 -0.94
N PRO A 180 -25.37 14.50 -1.68
CA PRO A 180 -26.80 14.20 -1.79
C PRO A 180 -27.36 13.31 -0.68
N THR A 181 -26.51 12.78 0.19
CA THR A 181 -26.88 11.87 1.29
C THR A 181 -26.98 12.61 2.62
N ALA A 182 -27.59 11.99 3.63
CA ALA A 182 -27.71 12.60 4.97
C ALA A 182 -26.35 12.80 5.66
N GLY A 183 -25.35 11.97 5.32
CA GLY A 183 -23.96 12.13 5.82
C GLY A 183 -23.07 12.97 4.92
N GLY A 184 -23.59 13.43 3.77
CA GLY A 184 -22.84 14.20 2.78
C GLY A 184 -21.95 13.34 1.88
N MET A 185 -21.12 14.01 1.12
CA MET A 185 -20.18 13.41 0.18
C MET A 185 -18.84 14.16 0.23
N ASP A 186 -17.77 13.42 0.41
CA ASP A 186 -16.41 13.93 0.27
C ASP A 186 -15.88 13.66 -1.14
N VAL A 187 -15.17 14.65 -1.69
CA VAL A 187 -14.52 14.55 -3.02
C VAL A 187 -13.05 14.92 -2.88
N LYS A 188 -12.17 14.03 -3.29
CA LYS A 188 -10.71 14.24 -3.33
C LYS A 188 -10.27 14.32 -4.80
N VAL A 189 -9.49 15.35 -5.14
CA VAL A 189 -9.02 15.61 -6.52
C VAL A 189 -7.52 15.86 -6.52
N GLY A 190 -6.77 15.10 -7.29
CA GLY A 190 -5.33 15.22 -7.45
C GLY A 190 -4.58 13.91 -7.25
N MET A 191 -3.37 13.98 -6.71
CA MET A 191 -2.53 12.82 -6.36
C MET A 191 -2.81 12.38 -4.93
N PHE A 192 -3.11 11.11 -4.72
CA PHE A 192 -3.42 10.56 -3.39
C PHE A 192 -2.96 9.10 -3.25
N PRO A 193 -2.61 8.67 -2.02
CA PRO A 193 -2.36 7.27 -1.72
C PRO A 193 -3.60 6.42 -2.00
N THR A 194 -3.37 5.16 -2.34
CA THR A 194 -4.48 4.23 -2.54
C THR A 194 -5.37 4.13 -1.30
N PRO A 195 -6.69 4.04 -1.47
CA PRO A 195 -7.59 3.71 -0.37
C PRO A 195 -7.68 2.20 -0.09
N LEU A 196 -7.04 1.35 -0.91
CA LEU A 196 -7.00 -0.10 -0.76
C LEU A 196 -5.93 -0.52 0.26
N GLY A 197 -6.20 -1.58 1.02
CA GLY A 197 -5.24 -2.21 1.91
C GLY A 197 -5.28 -1.72 3.36
N TYR A 198 -4.69 -2.53 4.23
CA TYR A 198 -4.53 -2.22 5.66
C TYR A 198 -3.26 -1.43 5.95
N GLU A 199 -2.13 -1.88 5.41
CA GLU A 199 -0.88 -1.15 5.53
C GLU A 199 -0.88 0.08 4.60
N VAL A 200 -0.20 1.13 5.01
CA VAL A 200 -0.17 2.42 4.30
C VAL A 200 1.26 2.91 4.13
N LEU A 201 1.44 3.88 3.22
CA LEU A 201 2.75 4.45 2.95
C LEU A 201 3.29 5.35 4.09
N ASP A 202 2.41 5.91 4.94
CA ASP A 202 2.82 6.65 6.14
C ASP A 202 3.28 5.65 7.22
N PRO A 203 4.58 5.59 7.55
CA PRO A 203 5.11 4.59 8.47
C PRO A 203 4.59 4.71 9.89
N SER A 204 4.08 5.88 10.29
CA SER A 204 3.55 6.09 11.65
C SER A 204 2.25 5.32 11.90
N SER A 205 1.57 4.89 10.85
CA SER A 205 0.29 4.18 10.91
C SER A 205 0.42 2.66 10.82
N ASN A 206 1.61 2.15 10.50
CA ASN A 206 1.84 0.71 10.35
C ASN A 206 2.33 0.06 11.65
N PRO A 207 1.95 -1.20 11.93
CA PRO A 207 2.39 -1.90 13.14
C PRO A 207 3.86 -2.33 13.10
N PHE A 208 4.45 -2.47 11.90
CA PHE A 208 5.79 -2.99 11.66
C PHE A 208 6.62 -2.08 10.78
N TYR A 209 7.94 -2.29 10.77
CA TYR A 209 8.85 -1.70 9.79
C TYR A 209 8.74 -2.41 8.44
N SER A 210 8.75 -3.75 8.44
CA SER A 210 8.55 -4.53 7.22
C SER A 210 7.07 -4.61 6.83
N HIS A 211 6.81 -4.70 5.52
CA HIS A 211 5.47 -4.78 4.96
C HIS A 211 5.08 -6.19 4.52
N SER A 212 3.76 -6.46 4.49
CA SER A 212 3.18 -7.69 3.94
C SER A 212 3.48 -7.86 2.44
N TYR A 213 3.35 -9.07 1.92
CA TYR A 213 3.38 -9.30 0.47
C TYR A 213 2.19 -8.64 -0.22
N ILE A 214 1.02 -8.60 0.42
CA ILE A 214 -0.15 -7.88 -0.09
C ILE A 214 0.21 -6.42 -0.33
N PHE A 215 0.74 -5.72 0.66
CA PHE A 215 1.13 -4.32 0.51
C PHE A 215 2.18 -4.12 -0.58
N ASN A 216 3.22 -4.97 -0.59
CA ASN A 216 4.32 -4.82 -1.54
C ASN A 216 3.92 -5.14 -2.99
N PHE A 217 3.02 -6.11 -3.23
CA PHE A 217 2.83 -6.71 -4.56
C PHE A 217 1.37 -6.85 -5.00
N GLY A 218 0.41 -6.67 -4.10
CA GLY A 218 -1.02 -6.86 -4.35
C GLY A 218 -1.82 -5.57 -4.49
N LEU A 219 -1.24 -4.43 -4.14
CA LEU A 219 -1.92 -3.14 -4.08
C LEU A 219 -1.29 -2.11 -5.03
N PRO A 220 -2.08 -1.15 -5.56
CA PRO A 220 -1.53 0.09 -6.08
C PRO A 220 -1.00 0.91 -4.89
N LEU A 221 -0.02 1.78 -5.11
CA LEU A 221 0.47 2.64 -4.03
C LEU A 221 -0.21 4.01 -4.06
N LYS A 222 -0.37 4.58 -5.26
CA LYS A 222 -0.91 5.92 -5.45
C LYS A 222 -1.77 6.02 -6.72
N HIS A 223 -2.64 7.02 -6.73
CA HIS A 223 -3.53 7.38 -7.85
C HIS A 223 -3.48 8.87 -8.16
N THR A 224 -3.74 9.22 -9.42
CA THR A 224 -4.00 10.59 -9.84
C THR A 224 -5.38 10.66 -10.47
N GLY A 225 -6.31 11.36 -9.82
CA GLY A 225 -7.69 11.38 -10.32
C GLY A 225 -8.67 12.03 -9.34
N ILE A 226 -9.87 11.50 -9.34
CA ILE A 226 -10.98 11.94 -8.47
C ILE A 226 -11.48 10.71 -7.71
N LEU A 227 -11.59 10.83 -6.39
CA LEU A 227 -12.20 9.83 -5.51
C LEU A 227 -13.32 10.49 -4.72
N THR A 228 -14.51 9.89 -4.75
CA THR A 228 -15.64 10.29 -3.92
C THR A 228 -15.91 9.27 -2.83
N THR A 229 -16.25 9.75 -1.63
CA THR A 229 -16.79 8.96 -0.54
C THR A 229 -18.16 9.51 -0.19
N SER A 230 -19.21 8.75 -0.49
CA SER A 230 -20.60 9.14 -0.16
C SER A 230 -21.02 8.46 1.14
N HIS A 231 -21.30 9.26 2.17
CA HIS A 231 -21.74 8.79 3.49
C HIS A 231 -23.23 8.49 3.44
N LEU A 232 -23.60 7.27 2.97
CA LEU A 232 -25.01 6.90 2.74
C LEU A 232 -25.81 6.85 4.04
N THR A 233 -25.22 6.27 5.06
CA THR A 233 -25.75 6.17 6.41
C THR A 233 -24.60 6.19 7.41
N SER A 234 -24.86 6.19 8.73
CA SER A 234 -23.82 5.99 9.75
C SER A 234 -23.16 4.60 9.68
N LEU A 235 -23.74 3.67 8.95
CA LEU A 235 -23.22 2.30 8.77
C LEU A 235 -22.47 2.13 7.45
N VAL A 236 -22.85 2.83 6.36
CA VAL A 236 -22.42 2.53 4.99
C VAL A 236 -21.84 3.75 4.32
N ASP A 237 -20.60 3.62 3.87
CA ASP A 237 -19.93 4.52 2.95
C ASP A 237 -19.79 3.87 1.56
N LEU A 238 -20.01 4.64 0.49
CA LEU A 238 -19.79 4.22 -0.89
C LEU A 238 -18.59 4.97 -1.48
N TYR A 239 -17.67 4.22 -2.09
CA TYR A 239 -16.49 4.77 -2.76
C TYR A 239 -16.63 4.63 -4.28
N LEU A 240 -16.44 5.74 -4.99
CA LEU A 240 -16.37 5.77 -6.44
C LEU A 240 -15.24 6.70 -6.88
N GLY A 241 -14.39 6.21 -7.77
CA GLY A 241 -13.26 7.00 -8.28
C GLY A 241 -12.99 6.73 -9.75
N ILE A 242 -12.30 7.68 -10.36
CA ILE A 242 -11.70 7.56 -11.70
C ILE A 242 -10.30 8.16 -11.62
N ASP A 243 -9.34 7.45 -12.18
CA ASP A 243 -7.94 7.86 -12.17
C ASP A 243 -7.22 7.46 -13.46
N THR A 244 -5.96 7.83 -13.57
CA THR A 244 -5.12 7.55 -14.75
C THR A 244 -4.49 6.15 -14.72
N GLY A 245 -4.72 5.37 -13.67
CA GLY A 245 -4.13 4.03 -13.45
C GLY A 245 -3.20 3.97 -12.25
N VAL A 246 -2.60 2.80 -12.05
CA VAL A 246 -1.70 2.48 -10.93
C VAL A 246 -0.40 3.27 -11.02
N ASN A 247 -0.10 4.10 -10.03
CA ASN A 247 1.13 4.91 -9.95
C ASN A 247 1.39 5.77 -11.20
N THR A 248 0.33 6.21 -11.88
CA THR A 248 0.39 7.05 -13.08
C THR A 248 -0.12 8.46 -12.80
N THR A 249 0.21 9.41 -13.68
CA THR A 249 -0.29 10.77 -13.64
C THR A 249 -0.67 11.25 -15.04
N PHE A 250 -1.00 12.54 -15.20
CA PHE A 250 -1.40 13.09 -16.48
C PHE A 250 -0.24 13.17 -17.48
N GLY A 251 -0.54 13.06 -18.78
CA GLY A 251 0.41 13.23 -19.87
C GLY A 251 0.73 11.92 -20.59
N SER A 252 0.04 11.70 -21.70
CA SER A 252 0.22 10.51 -22.55
C SER A 252 1.69 10.23 -22.87
N GLY A 253 2.14 9.04 -22.51
CA GLY A 253 3.50 8.55 -22.77
C GLY A 253 4.60 9.11 -21.87
N THR A 254 4.29 10.03 -20.94
CA THR A 254 5.24 10.58 -19.96
C THR A 254 4.76 10.38 -18.53
N GLY A 255 3.48 10.56 -18.25
CA GLY A 255 2.88 10.38 -16.93
C GLY A 255 1.81 9.30 -16.91
N ASP A 256 1.15 9.08 -18.04
CA ASP A 256 0.22 7.98 -18.27
C ASP A 256 0.85 7.00 -19.26
N ASN A 257 0.81 5.70 -18.95
CA ASN A 257 1.50 4.67 -19.73
C ASN A 257 0.69 4.16 -20.94
N ASN A 258 -0.62 4.41 -20.99
CA ASN A 258 -1.52 3.90 -22.03
C ASN A 258 -2.63 4.85 -22.47
N GLY A 259 -2.89 5.94 -21.74
CA GLY A 259 -3.93 6.93 -22.02
C GLY A 259 -5.35 6.47 -21.71
N ALA A 260 -5.53 5.34 -21.02
CA ALA A 260 -6.84 4.83 -20.64
C ALA A 260 -7.14 5.13 -19.16
N PRO A 261 -8.39 5.49 -18.81
CA PRO A 261 -8.78 5.66 -17.43
C PRO A 261 -8.93 4.30 -16.72
N ALA A 262 -8.68 4.33 -15.41
CA ALA A 262 -9.03 3.27 -14.48
C ALA A 262 -10.10 3.74 -13.48
N GLY A 263 -10.67 2.83 -12.71
CA GLY A 263 -11.73 3.14 -11.77
C GLY A 263 -11.55 2.48 -10.41
N ILE A 264 -11.97 3.20 -9.38
CA ILE A 264 -12.08 2.69 -7.99
C ILE A 264 -13.57 2.54 -7.67
N VAL A 265 -13.96 1.39 -7.11
CA VAL A 265 -15.31 1.15 -6.63
C VAL A 265 -15.29 0.29 -5.37
N GLY A 266 -16.20 0.56 -4.46
CA GLY A 266 -16.37 -0.27 -3.28
C GLY A 266 -17.18 0.38 -2.18
N PHE A 267 -17.15 -0.22 -1.01
CA PHE A 267 -17.91 0.25 0.14
C PHE A 267 -17.19 0.02 1.46
N GLY A 268 -17.52 0.85 2.44
CA GLY A 268 -17.13 0.71 3.83
C GLY A 268 -18.32 0.43 4.72
N LEU A 269 -18.15 -0.40 5.74
CA LEU A 269 -19.14 -0.64 6.79
C LEU A 269 -18.58 -0.26 8.16
N ASN A 270 -19.34 0.54 8.92
CA ASN A 270 -19.02 0.96 10.28
C ASN A 270 -19.99 0.31 11.26
N MET A 271 -19.68 -0.87 11.72
CA MET A 271 -20.50 -1.69 12.61
C MET A 271 -20.09 -1.53 14.09
N MET A 272 -20.97 -1.91 15.01
CA MET A 272 -20.71 -1.91 16.47
C MET A 272 -20.16 -0.56 16.96
N GLY A 273 -20.69 0.56 16.44
CA GLY A 273 -20.23 1.90 16.81
C GLY A 273 -18.77 2.19 16.40
N GLY A 274 -18.30 1.63 15.29
CA GLY A 274 -16.94 1.79 14.79
C GLY A 274 -15.91 0.84 15.42
N ASN A 275 -16.36 -0.12 16.26
CA ASN A 275 -15.46 -1.16 16.78
C ASN A 275 -15.22 -2.30 15.79
N LEU A 276 -16.12 -2.49 14.83
CA LEU A 276 -15.96 -3.44 13.73
C LEU A 276 -16.15 -2.69 12.42
N THR A 277 -15.10 -2.63 11.60
CA THR A 277 -15.15 -1.97 10.30
C THR A 277 -14.77 -2.95 9.19
N LEU A 278 -15.44 -2.82 8.05
CA LEU A 278 -15.07 -3.54 6.83
C LEU A 278 -14.89 -2.50 5.72
N LEU A 279 -13.80 -2.62 4.97
CA LEU A 279 -13.55 -1.87 3.75
C LEU A 279 -13.35 -2.88 2.63
N ALA A 280 -14.14 -2.79 1.57
CA ALA A 280 -14.03 -3.65 0.39
C ALA A 280 -13.94 -2.76 -0.85
N LEU A 281 -12.78 -2.75 -1.50
CA LEU A 281 -12.49 -1.89 -2.64
C LEU A 281 -11.92 -2.70 -3.81
N SER A 282 -12.20 -2.23 -5.00
CA SER A 282 -11.61 -2.72 -6.25
C SER A 282 -11.08 -1.55 -7.05
N HIS A 283 -9.88 -1.68 -7.60
CA HIS A 283 -9.34 -0.83 -8.65
C HIS A 283 -9.28 -1.64 -9.94
N MET A 284 -9.73 -1.08 -11.05
CA MET A 284 -9.81 -1.78 -12.32
C MET A 284 -9.58 -0.84 -13.50
N GLY A 285 -8.76 -1.26 -14.44
CA GLY A 285 -8.48 -0.53 -15.67
C GLY A 285 -7.41 -1.22 -16.52
N PRO A 286 -7.20 -0.78 -17.76
CA PRO A 286 -6.01 -1.14 -18.52
C PRO A 286 -4.78 -0.51 -17.86
N GLU A 287 -3.78 -1.34 -17.58
CA GLU A 287 -2.57 -0.89 -16.88
C GLU A 287 -1.29 -1.18 -17.69
N ASN A 288 -1.46 -1.71 -18.90
CA ASN A 288 -0.36 -2.11 -19.75
C ASN A 288 0.25 -0.91 -20.48
N ALA A 289 1.57 -0.77 -20.43
CA ALA A 289 2.24 0.30 -21.14
C ALA A 289 2.17 0.11 -22.66
N THR A 290 1.60 1.08 -23.37
CA THR A 290 1.53 1.07 -24.84
C THR A 290 2.91 0.88 -25.48
N ARG A 291 3.95 1.54 -24.92
CA ARG A 291 5.33 1.40 -25.39
C ARG A 291 5.89 -0.01 -25.23
N ALA A 292 5.38 -0.78 -24.26
CA ALA A 292 5.82 -2.14 -24.02
C ALA A 292 5.11 -3.15 -24.96
N LEU A 293 3.81 -2.98 -25.17
CA LEU A 293 2.99 -3.96 -25.88
C LEU A 293 2.90 -3.73 -27.38
N SER A 294 2.86 -2.47 -27.86
CA SER A 294 2.78 -2.16 -29.28
C SER A 294 3.93 -2.76 -30.13
N PRO A 295 5.20 -2.76 -29.66
CA PRO A 295 6.27 -3.41 -30.41
C PRO A 295 6.12 -4.93 -30.52
N LEU A 296 5.30 -5.53 -29.67
CA LEU A 296 4.96 -6.97 -29.68
C LEU A 296 3.71 -7.26 -30.52
N GLY A 297 3.02 -6.21 -31.02
CA GLY A 297 1.81 -6.33 -31.83
C GLY A 297 0.53 -6.41 -31.01
N PHE A 298 0.55 -6.01 -29.72
CA PHE A 298 -0.62 -6.03 -28.85
C PHE A 298 -1.12 -4.61 -28.53
N ASP A 299 -2.44 -4.46 -28.43
CA ASP A 299 -3.07 -3.28 -27.88
C ASP A 299 -3.05 -3.33 -26.34
N ALA A 300 -2.38 -2.36 -25.72
CA ALA A 300 -2.28 -2.27 -24.28
C ALA A 300 -3.64 -2.14 -23.60
N ASN A 301 -4.56 -1.39 -24.22
CA ASN A 301 -5.88 -1.12 -23.67
C ASN A 301 -6.87 -2.30 -23.83
N GLY A 302 -6.47 -3.34 -24.54
CA GLY A 302 -7.23 -4.59 -24.66
C GLY A 302 -7.08 -5.53 -23.45
N PHE A 303 -6.22 -5.21 -22.49
CA PHE A 303 -5.93 -6.06 -21.34
C PHE A 303 -6.15 -5.29 -20.04
N MET A 304 -7.01 -5.83 -19.18
CA MET A 304 -7.44 -5.18 -17.94
C MET A 304 -6.65 -5.65 -16.71
N ARG A 305 -6.49 -4.79 -15.70
CA ARG A 305 -6.02 -5.11 -14.34
C ARG A 305 -7.19 -5.03 -13.36
N TYR A 306 -7.23 -5.93 -12.39
CA TYR A 306 -8.13 -5.87 -11.23
C TYR A 306 -7.32 -6.09 -9.96
N LEU A 307 -7.35 -5.11 -9.09
CA LEU A 307 -6.82 -5.20 -7.74
C LEU A 307 -8.02 -5.12 -6.80
N ASN A 308 -8.25 -6.20 -6.06
CA ASN A 308 -9.39 -6.30 -5.16
C ASN A 308 -8.86 -6.54 -3.76
N ASP A 309 -9.38 -5.78 -2.82
CA ASP A 309 -8.94 -5.83 -1.44
C ASP A 309 -10.10 -5.72 -0.46
N VAL A 310 -10.04 -6.49 0.61
CA VAL A 310 -11.01 -6.48 1.69
C VAL A 310 -10.27 -6.44 3.02
N VAL A 311 -10.51 -5.41 3.81
CA VAL A 311 -9.96 -5.23 5.14
C VAL A 311 -11.08 -5.27 6.18
N LEU A 312 -11.00 -6.20 7.12
CA LEU A 312 -11.89 -6.31 8.28
C LEU A 312 -11.10 -5.99 9.54
N THR A 313 -11.41 -4.89 10.22
CA THR A 313 -10.76 -4.51 11.48
C THR A 313 -11.75 -4.60 12.63
N TRP A 314 -11.39 -5.35 13.67
CA TRP A 314 -12.17 -5.53 14.89
C TRP A 314 -11.38 -5.06 16.12
N LYS A 315 -11.82 -3.97 16.72
CA LYS A 315 -11.39 -3.52 18.05
C LYS A 315 -12.17 -4.34 19.08
N VAL A 316 -11.60 -5.48 19.49
CA VAL A 316 -12.24 -6.44 20.38
C VAL A 316 -12.52 -5.79 21.74
N ASP A 317 -11.54 -5.05 22.25
CA ASP A 317 -11.63 -4.22 23.43
C ASP A 317 -10.64 -3.03 23.35
N LYS A 318 -10.38 -2.35 24.47
CA LYS A 318 -9.46 -1.20 24.53
C LYS A 318 -7.99 -1.56 24.30
N LYS A 319 -7.63 -2.84 24.35
CA LYS A 319 -6.25 -3.32 24.23
C LYS A 319 -6.01 -4.14 22.97
N LEU A 320 -6.99 -4.91 22.54
CA LEU A 320 -6.84 -5.87 21.45
C LEU A 320 -7.55 -5.38 20.18
N THR A 321 -6.79 -5.24 19.12
CA THR A 321 -7.29 -5.05 17.76
C THR A 321 -6.83 -6.19 16.88
N LEU A 322 -7.75 -6.75 16.12
CA LEU A 322 -7.52 -7.76 15.09
C LEU A 322 -7.85 -7.15 13.72
N THR A 323 -7.00 -7.39 12.73
CA THR A 323 -7.31 -7.01 11.34
C THR A 323 -7.03 -8.19 10.44
N THR A 324 -8.00 -8.52 9.60
CA THR A 324 -7.87 -9.52 8.53
C THR A 324 -7.92 -8.79 7.21
N GLU A 325 -6.96 -9.04 6.35
CA GLU A 325 -6.90 -8.53 4.98
C GLU A 325 -6.93 -9.70 4.01
N ALA A 326 -7.70 -9.55 2.93
CA ALA A 326 -7.74 -10.52 1.84
C ALA A 326 -7.64 -9.77 0.50
N ASN A 327 -6.71 -10.19 -0.33
CA ASN A 327 -6.36 -9.53 -1.58
C ASN A 327 -6.40 -10.51 -2.77
N TRP A 328 -6.79 -10.00 -3.92
CA TRP A 328 -6.68 -10.69 -5.19
C TRP A 328 -6.32 -9.70 -6.29
N ILE A 329 -5.18 -9.96 -6.93
CA ILE A 329 -4.74 -9.28 -8.14
C ILE A 329 -4.74 -10.25 -9.33
N ARG A 330 -5.18 -9.77 -10.45
CA ARG A 330 -5.16 -10.54 -11.70
C ARG A 330 -4.80 -9.66 -12.90
N ASP A 331 -4.19 -10.26 -13.90
CA ASP A 331 -3.69 -9.67 -15.13
C ASP A 331 -3.94 -10.51 -16.35
N ASP A 332 -4.56 -9.93 -17.38
CA ASP A 332 -4.86 -10.67 -18.61
C ASP A 332 -3.64 -10.86 -19.52
N PHE A 333 -2.55 -10.10 -19.32
CA PHE A 333 -1.38 -10.16 -20.18
C PHE A 333 -0.12 -10.71 -19.54
N ALA A 334 0.05 -10.58 -18.23
CA ALA A 334 1.33 -10.84 -17.59
C ALA A 334 1.85 -12.27 -17.68
N GLY A 335 0.99 -13.24 -17.94
CA GLY A 335 1.44 -14.57 -18.28
C GLY A 335 2.34 -14.63 -19.53
N PHE A 336 2.30 -13.59 -20.38
CA PHE A 336 3.23 -13.47 -21.50
C PHE A 336 4.69 -13.48 -21.05
N PHE A 337 5.00 -12.81 -19.95
CA PHE A 337 6.37 -12.69 -19.46
C PHE A 337 6.91 -13.99 -18.85
N THR A 338 6.04 -14.88 -18.42
CA THR A 338 6.42 -16.17 -17.82
C THR A 338 6.20 -17.35 -18.75
N LYS A 339 5.27 -17.26 -19.72
CA LYS A 339 4.86 -18.35 -20.59
C LYS A 339 5.15 -18.12 -22.07
N GLY A 340 5.53 -16.88 -22.46
CA GLY A 340 5.82 -16.51 -23.84
C GLY A 340 4.58 -16.29 -24.73
N HIS A 341 3.38 -16.34 -24.17
CA HIS A 341 2.12 -16.02 -24.86
C HIS A 341 1.16 -15.27 -23.91
N PRO A 342 0.29 -14.38 -24.43
CA PRO A 342 -0.70 -13.68 -23.61
C PRO A 342 -1.57 -14.65 -22.82
N SER A 343 -1.57 -14.48 -21.49
CA SER A 343 -2.37 -15.25 -20.58
C SER A 343 -2.46 -14.50 -19.26
N ALA A 344 -3.53 -14.76 -18.49
CA ALA A 344 -3.66 -14.13 -17.20
C ALA A 344 -2.61 -14.61 -16.20
N ALA A 345 -2.14 -13.68 -15.36
CA ALA A 345 -1.44 -13.97 -14.12
C ALA A 345 -2.34 -13.60 -12.94
N ASN A 346 -2.26 -14.36 -11.85
CA ASN A 346 -3.03 -14.09 -10.64
C ASN A 346 -2.10 -14.17 -9.42
N ALA A 347 -2.43 -13.35 -8.40
CA ALA A 347 -1.92 -13.56 -7.06
C ALA A 347 -3.04 -13.36 -6.03
N PHE A 348 -2.90 -14.04 -4.88
CA PHE A 348 -3.88 -14.05 -3.80
C PHE A 348 -3.13 -13.93 -2.48
N GLY A 349 -3.61 -13.02 -1.62
CA GLY A 349 -3.07 -12.83 -0.30
C GLY A 349 -4.14 -12.92 0.78
N VAL A 350 -3.79 -13.49 1.93
CA VAL A 350 -4.55 -13.35 3.17
C VAL A 350 -3.57 -13.07 4.29
N ALA A 351 -3.77 -11.96 4.98
CA ALA A 351 -2.97 -11.55 6.12
C ALA A 351 -3.84 -11.35 7.36
N GLN A 352 -3.34 -11.80 8.50
CA GLN A 352 -3.94 -11.60 9.82
C GLN A 352 -2.98 -10.78 10.67
N TYR A 353 -3.47 -9.66 11.18
CA TYR A 353 -2.75 -8.78 12.10
C TYR A 353 -3.39 -8.83 13.49
N LEU A 354 -2.54 -8.74 14.50
CA LEU A 354 -2.92 -8.60 15.90
C LEU A 354 -2.10 -7.46 16.50
N SER A 355 -2.78 -6.52 17.17
CA SER A 355 -2.14 -5.48 17.97
C SER A 355 -2.71 -5.53 19.39
N TYR A 356 -1.83 -5.71 20.38
CA TYR A 356 -2.19 -5.77 21.80
C TYR A 356 -1.45 -4.70 22.59
N SER A 357 -2.18 -3.71 23.09
CA SER A 357 -1.65 -2.64 23.95
C SER A 357 -1.34 -3.20 25.34
N MET A 358 -0.06 -3.49 25.59
CA MET A 358 0.42 -3.97 26.87
C MET A 358 0.38 -2.85 27.93
N SER A 359 0.72 -1.63 27.48
CA SER A 359 0.63 -0.38 28.24
C SER A 359 0.46 0.79 27.29
N ASP A 360 0.35 2.01 27.81
CA ASP A 360 0.30 3.24 26.98
C ASP A 360 1.61 3.47 26.18
N LEU A 361 2.70 2.87 26.60
CA LEU A 361 4.03 3.01 26.00
C LEU A 361 4.42 1.83 25.11
N VAL A 362 3.77 0.67 25.23
CA VAL A 362 4.22 -0.56 24.57
C VAL A 362 3.02 -1.31 23.98
N THR A 363 3.09 -1.57 22.68
CA THR A 363 2.14 -2.44 21.97
C THR A 363 2.90 -3.65 21.42
N PHE A 364 2.39 -4.86 21.68
CA PHE A 364 2.82 -6.08 21.00
C PHE A 364 2.06 -6.21 19.69
N ASN A 365 2.76 -6.54 18.60
CA ASN A 365 2.18 -6.78 17.29
C ASN A 365 2.59 -8.16 16.76
N ALA A 366 1.67 -8.80 16.04
CA ALA A 366 1.92 -10.00 15.26
C ALA A 366 1.23 -9.90 13.89
N ARG A 367 1.89 -10.42 12.86
CA ARG A 367 1.34 -10.60 11.52
C ARG A 367 1.66 -12.01 11.03
N ALA A 368 0.69 -12.65 10.38
CA ALA A 368 0.89 -13.88 9.63
C ALA A 368 0.20 -13.75 8.28
N GLU A 369 0.88 -14.12 7.20
CA GLU A 369 0.40 -13.98 5.84
C GLU A 369 0.69 -15.23 5.01
N ILE A 370 -0.23 -15.53 4.09
CA ILE A 370 -0.01 -16.44 2.96
C ILE A 370 -0.29 -15.64 1.69
N TYR A 371 0.69 -15.63 0.77
CA TYR A 371 0.58 -14.97 -0.52
C TYR A 371 0.95 -15.94 -1.63
N ARG A 372 0.03 -16.19 -2.55
CA ARG A 372 0.23 -17.06 -3.70
C ARG A 372 0.41 -16.24 -4.96
N ASP A 373 1.58 -16.32 -5.59
CA ASP A 373 1.86 -15.83 -6.94
C ASP A 373 1.80 -17.02 -7.91
N ASP A 374 0.70 -17.11 -8.65
CA ASP A 374 0.41 -18.26 -9.53
C ASP A 374 1.29 -18.34 -10.76
N ASN A 375 1.97 -17.25 -11.09
CA ASN A 375 2.81 -17.17 -12.29
C ASN A 375 4.27 -16.91 -11.96
N GLY A 376 4.63 -16.63 -10.69
CA GLY A 376 5.95 -16.15 -10.31
C GLY A 376 6.25 -14.77 -10.90
N PHE A 377 5.22 -13.98 -11.16
CA PHE A 377 5.36 -12.68 -11.80
C PHE A 377 5.37 -11.53 -10.80
N PHE A 378 4.39 -11.46 -9.89
CA PHE A 378 4.15 -10.29 -9.06
C PHE A 378 5.28 -10.01 -8.09
N VAL A 379 5.79 -11.01 -7.40
CA VAL A 379 6.88 -10.84 -6.43
C VAL A 379 8.23 -10.62 -7.11
N THR A 380 8.47 -11.22 -8.26
CA THR A 380 9.76 -11.12 -8.96
C THR A 380 9.82 -10.00 -9.96
N ALA A 381 8.70 -9.58 -10.51
CA ALA A 381 8.62 -8.62 -11.61
C ALA A 381 7.97 -7.30 -11.21
N PHE A 382 8.06 -6.89 -9.96
CA PHE A 382 7.56 -5.57 -9.53
C PHE A 382 8.49 -4.43 -9.97
N PRO A 383 8.43 -3.98 -11.18
CA PRO A 383 9.40 -3.08 -11.81
C PRO A 383 8.85 -1.69 -12.01
N ALA A 384 7.58 -1.47 -11.69
CA ALA A 384 6.95 -0.17 -11.87
C ALA A 384 7.60 0.95 -11.03
N ASN A 385 8.49 0.59 -10.08
CA ASN A 385 9.04 1.51 -9.09
C ASN A 385 10.57 1.54 -9.05
N ASN A 386 11.27 1.43 -10.15
CA ASN A 386 12.74 1.48 -10.19
C ASN A 386 13.48 0.39 -9.38
N VAL A 387 12.78 -0.46 -8.63
CA VAL A 387 13.38 -1.55 -7.83
C VAL A 387 14.18 -2.48 -8.71
N PHE A 388 13.58 -2.88 -9.83
CA PHE A 388 14.22 -3.76 -10.79
C PHE A 388 15.47 -3.10 -11.38
N GLY A 389 15.40 -1.84 -11.75
CA GLY A 389 16.55 -1.07 -12.24
C GLY A 389 17.63 -0.97 -11.18
N TYR A 390 17.27 -0.65 -9.95
CA TYR A 390 18.21 -0.56 -8.83
C TYR A 390 18.81 -1.92 -8.47
N THR A 391 18.02 -2.98 -8.39
CA THR A 391 18.51 -4.34 -8.15
C THR A 391 19.50 -4.76 -9.23
N ASN A 392 19.21 -4.51 -10.50
CA ASN A 392 20.13 -4.82 -11.59
C ASN A 392 21.39 -3.94 -11.58
N PHE A 393 21.28 -2.70 -11.16
CA PHE A 393 22.46 -1.84 -10.96
C PHE A 393 23.37 -2.43 -9.88
N VAL A 394 22.85 -2.75 -8.69
CA VAL A 394 23.63 -3.34 -7.60
C VAL A 394 24.23 -4.69 -8.01
N ARG A 395 23.48 -5.54 -8.70
CA ARG A 395 23.98 -6.81 -9.20
C ARG A 395 25.11 -6.61 -10.21
N SER A 396 25.01 -5.62 -11.09
CA SER A 396 26.06 -5.25 -12.04
C SER A 396 27.34 -4.83 -11.33
N GLU A 397 27.24 -3.98 -10.29
CA GLU A 397 28.39 -3.56 -9.48
C GLU A 397 29.05 -4.72 -8.72
N LEU A 398 28.30 -5.76 -8.40
CA LEU A 398 28.79 -6.98 -7.75
C LEU A 398 29.23 -8.07 -8.74
N GLY A 399 29.17 -7.81 -10.06
CA GLY A 399 29.49 -8.78 -11.09
C GLY A 399 28.50 -9.94 -11.19
N LEU A 400 27.28 -9.78 -10.64
CA LEU A 400 26.23 -10.79 -10.67
C LEU A 400 25.37 -10.66 -11.93
N PRO A 401 24.80 -11.78 -12.44
CA PRO A 401 23.87 -11.72 -13.56
C PRO A 401 22.65 -10.85 -13.28
N SER A 402 22.22 -10.08 -14.27
CA SER A 402 20.97 -9.31 -14.15
C SER A 402 19.77 -10.22 -13.90
N VAL A 403 18.87 -9.79 -13.03
CA VAL A 403 17.54 -10.40 -12.92
C VAL A 403 16.73 -9.93 -14.10
N SER A 404 16.24 -10.85 -14.92
CA SER A 404 15.36 -10.51 -16.03
C SER A 404 13.91 -10.78 -15.67
N VAL A 405 13.04 -9.88 -16.07
CA VAL A 405 11.60 -10.10 -16.02
C VAL A 405 11.26 -11.36 -16.80
N GLY A 406 10.50 -12.26 -16.18
CA GLY A 406 10.06 -13.49 -16.83
C GLY A 406 11.07 -14.63 -16.91
N THR A 407 12.34 -14.42 -16.55
CA THR A 407 13.29 -15.52 -16.46
C THR A 407 13.52 -15.91 -15.01
N GLY A 408 12.87 -16.97 -14.57
CA GLY A 408 13.01 -17.51 -13.21
C GLY A 408 11.83 -17.29 -12.28
N GLY A 409 10.77 -16.64 -12.74
CA GLY A 409 9.52 -16.58 -11.99
C GLY A 409 8.89 -17.95 -11.88
N VAL A 410 9.05 -18.61 -10.73
CA VAL A 410 8.41 -19.87 -10.42
C VAL A 410 7.13 -19.59 -9.64
N PRO A 411 5.98 -20.18 -10.05
CA PRO A 411 4.76 -20.11 -9.26
C PRO A 411 5.04 -20.51 -7.81
N THR A 412 4.92 -19.55 -6.89
CA THR A 412 5.36 -19.72 -5.50
C THR A 412 4.28 -19.31 -4.53
N THR A 413 4.09 -20.09 -3.47
CA THR A 413 3.30 -19.70 -2.31
C THR A 413 4.25 -19.24 -1.22
N TYR A 414 4.18 -17.99 -0.87
CA TYR A 414 4.94 -17.38 0.22
C TYR A 414 4.11 -17.44 1.49
N GLY A 415 4.74 -17.78 2.60
CA GLY A 415 4.21 -17.60 3.95
C GLY A 415 5.13 -16.67 4.72
N GLU A 416 4.58 -15.81 5.55
CA GLU A 416 5.37 -15.03 6.48
C GLU A 416 4.75 -14.99 7.87
N VAL A 417 5.60 -14.86 8.88
CA VAL A 417 5.22 -14.53 10.25
C VAL A 417 6.16 -13.45 10.75
N THR A 418 5.57 -12.37 11.24
CA THR A 418 6.29 -11.25 11.87
C THR A 418 5.76 -11.03 13.27
N VAL A 419 6.66 -10.88 14.24
CA VAL A 419 6.33 -10.48 15.61
C VAL A 419 7.22 -9.31 16.03
N GLY A 420 6.68 -8.37 16.77
CA GLY A 420 7.43 -7.19 17.20
C GLY A 420 6.75 -6.40 18.30
N LEU A 421 7.43 -5.34 18.69
CA LEU A 421 6.95 -4.38 19.68
C LEU A 421 6.96 -2.97 19.07
N THR A 422 5.99 -2.17 19.43
CA THR A 422 6.02 -0.72 19.19
C THR A 422 6.18 0.00 20.52
N PHE A 423 7.28 0.73 20.68
CA PHE A 423 7.53 1.61 21.81
C PHE A 423 7.13 3.03 21.45
N LYS A 424 6.39 3.70 22.33
CA LYS A 424 5.87 5.07 22.18
C LYS A 424 6.30 5.95 23.33
N PRO A 425 7.61 6.27 23.49
CA PRO A 425 8.06 7.09 24.60
C PRO A 425 7.54 8.52 24.48
N ASN A 426 7.19 9.12 25.60
CA ASN A 426 6.84 10.54 25.67
C ASN A 426 8.12 11.38 25.55
N LEU A 427 8.15 12.28 24.57
CA LEU A 427 9.30 13.18 24.36
C LEU A 427 8.87 14.63 24.58
N PRO A 428 9.83 15.50 24.97
CA PRO A 428 9.54 16.93 25.11
C PRO A 428 9.41 17.61 23.73
N SER A 429 8.61 18.70 23.69
CA SER A 429 8.56 19.58 22.53
C SER A 429 9.98 20.01 22.07
N PRO A 430 10.25 20.13 20.75
CA PRO A 430 9.30 20.19 19.64
C PRO A 430 8.91 18.82 19.07
N VAL A 431 9.38 17.72 19.61
CA VAL A 431 9.00 16.38 19.16
C VAL A 431 7.57 16.08 19.54
N THR A 432 6.76 15.68 18.58
CA THR A 432 5.34 15.38 18.78
C THR A 432 5.06 13.88 18.89
N GLY A 433 5.99 13.04 18.44
CA GLY A 433 5.90 11.59 18.55
C GLY A 433 7.20 10.87 18.21
N LEU A 434 7.39 9.71 18.85
CA LEU A 434 8.44 8.75 18.50
C LEU A 434 7.86 7.35 18.55
N LEU A 435 8.08 6.58 17.50
CA LEU A 435 7.89 5.12 17.51
C LEU A 435 9.25 4.45 17.35
N VAL A 436 9.48 3.35 18.08
CA VAL A 436 10.62 2.45 17.85
C VAL A 436 10.04 1.04 17.73
N ARG A 437 10.34 0.35 16.62
CA ARG A 437 9.67 -0.91 16.27
C ARG A 437 10.68 -2.04 15.99
N PRO A 438 11.23 -2.71 17.01
CA PRO A 438 11.96 -3.95 16.81
C PRO A 438 11.02 -5.07 16.39
N GLU A 439 11.44 -5.88 15.40
CA GLU A 439 10.70 -7.01 14.88
C GLU A 439 11.61 -8.17 14.48
N VAL A 440 11.03 -9.37 14.47
CA VAL A 440 11.60 -10.57 13.86
C VAL A 440 10.60 -11.10 12.84
N ARG A 441 11.09 -11.38 11.63
CA ARG A 441 10.28 -11.92 10.55
C ARG A 441 10.90 -13.18 9.96
N VAL A 442 10.05 -14.15 9.66
CA VAL A 442 10.37 -15.36 8.93
C VAL A 442 9.53 -15.39 7.65
N ASP A 443 10.19 -15.46 6.51
CA ASP A 443 9.56 -15.73 5.21
C ASP A 443 9.87 -17.15 4.78
N GLN A 444 8.88 -17.85 4.22
CA GLN A 444 8.98 -19.22 3.76
C GLN A 444 8.34 -19.40 2.39
N ALA A 445 9.06 -19.94 1.43
CA ALA A 445 8.45 -20.50 0.22
C ALA A 445 7.81 -21.85 0.57
N LEU A 446 6.49 -21.85 0.79
CA LEU A 446 5.71 -23.03 1.18
C LEU A 446 5.55 -24.01 0.01
N SER A 447 5.61 -23.52 -1.22
CA SER A 447 5.65 -24.31 -2.45
C SER A 447 6.31 -23.50 -3.56
N GLY A 448 6.80 -24.18 -4.60
CA GLY A 448 7.41 -23.53 -5.76
C GLY A 448 8.94 -23.48 -5.67
N GLY A 449 9.51 -22.28 -5.85
CA GLY A 449 10.95 -22.09 -5.92
C GLY A 449 11.66 -21.99 -4.57
N ARG A 450 12.95 -21.63 -4.66
CA ARG A 450 13.80 -21.27 -3.51
C ARG A 450 14.29 -19.83 -3.69
N PRO A 451 13.41 -18.84 -3.49
CA PRO A 451 13.67 -17.47 -3.96
C PRO A 451 14.67 -16.71 -3.09
N PHE A 452 14.87 -17.12 -1.84
CA PHE A 452 15.70 -16.40 -0.87
C PHE A 452 17.18 -16.79 -0.98
N GLY A 453 18.07 -15.95 -0.43
CA GLY A 453 19.50 -16.20 -0.42
C GLY A 453 20.07 -16.40 -1.83
N ASN A 454 19.75 -15.47 -2.76
CA ASN A 454 20.16 -15.54 -4.17
C ASN A 454 19.67 -16.81 -4.91
N GLY A 455 18.46 -17.26 -4.61
CA GLY A 455 17.85 -18.43 -5.25
C GLY A 455 18.24 -19.78 -4.63
N ASN A 456 18.88 -19.78 -3.46
CA ASN A 456 19.41 -20.98 -2.83
C ASN A 456 18.59 -21.46 -1.61
N SER A 457 17.72 -20.62 -1.06
CA SER A 457 16.96 -20.92 0.15
C SER A 457 15.45 -20.81 -0.06
N ALA A 458 14.70 -21.70 0.59
CA ALA A 458 13.25 -21.58 0.71
C ALA A 458 12.84 -20.77 1.94
N THR A 459 13.78 -20.33 2.78
CA THR A 459 13.51 -19.61 4.03
C THR A 459 14.42 -18.39 4.14
N GLN A 460 13.87 -17.28 4.62
CA GLN A 460 14.60 -16.08 5.01
C GLN A 460 14.18 -15.69 6.43
N VAL A 461 15.14 -15.39 7.28
CA VAL A 461 14.91 -14.85 8.63
C VAL A 461 15.56 -13.51 8.70
N THR A 462 14.83 -12.51 9.21
CA THR A 462 15.36 -11.15 9.42
C THR A 462 15.01 -10.64 10.80
N ILE A 463 15.90 -9.82 11.35
CA ILE A 463 15.69 -9.03 12.56
C ILE A 463 15.80 -7.58 12.15
N ALA A 464 14.77 -6.80 12.40
CA ALA A 464 14.74 -5.41 11.98
C ALA A 464 14.32 -4.48 13.11
N SER A 465 14.67 -3.23 12.97
CA SER A 465 14.12 -2.15 13.79
C SER A 465 14.19 -0.84 13.03
N ASP A 466 13.17 -0.04 13.19
CA ASP A 466 13.16 1.35 12.76
C ASP A 466 12.78 2.30 13.90
N PHE A 467 12.91 3.58 13.61
CA PHE A 467 12.26 4.64 14.37
C PHE A 467 11.49 5.58 13.44
N VAL A 468 10.38 6.10 13.92
CA VAL A 468 9.58 7.14 13.28
C VAL A 468 9.48 8.32 14.25
N LEU A 469 10.11 9.43 13.90
CA LEU A 469 10.15 10.64 14.71
C LEU A 469 9.31 11.73 14.03
N THR A 470 8.38 12.34 14.78
CA THR A 470 7.45 13.36 14.27
C THR A 470 7.64 14.69 15.01
N PHE A 471 7.59 15.79 14.25
CA PHE A 471 7.77 17.15 14.76
C PHE A 471 6.56 18.03 14.50
#